data_ba3d48e61b3aaed2d69767bfd497d70e
#
_entry.id   ba3d48e61b3aaed2d69767bfd497d70e
#
_cell.length_a   1.000
_cell.length_b   1.000
_cell.length_c   1.000
_cell.angle_alpha   90.00
_cell.angle_beta   90.00
_cell.angle_gamma   90.00
#
_symmetry.space_group_name_H-M   'P 1'
#
loop_
_entity.id
_entity.type
_entity.pdbx_description
1 polymer ?
#
loop_
_entity_poly.entity_id
_entity_poly.type
_entity_poly.pdbx_seq_one_letter_code
_entity_poly.pdbx_strand_id
1 'polypeptide(L)'
;MKTLRITIAFLIVTIAGFASSCDSFLSVDPLDQRTESNFYQTEEDAQEALVAIYDVLQWNTVIGFHVPEMLSDIASDDAYAGGASRNDAPNIIEVDKHNIRTTNGEVHGLWQKYYTGIYRANKFLTEVEGLELDNEAFKTRTMAEARFLRAYYYFDLVRFFRNVPLITVPLDNPDEYNQPQADPSEVYSQIAQDLLAAIPDLPEDIPSNEYGRASKWAAQALLGKVYLYYSGVFGEDLPAGGETVTKAMATQMIDDVINLSSHNLVENYEDIFTPEFEFSEESVFEISYSDSRPWYDWGYVHGGEGNMAPQMQGPRVDQPADEDYQRGWSFSPVTQELVDAFDPADPRLEATVLFETELNEGISVGYQHTGKFTQKYTTHKAYAPSDGQLELNWGNNYRVIRFSDVLLMGAELHLDSDPTQSKAYLDRVRERVGMPEVAATMENIRNERRLELAMEGHRYWDLQRYGQNIAEQHISIQGAVKPGYLGDAPDFEISYNTAKSGLFPIPQSEIDISNGQLQQNSGY
;
A
#
# COMPACT_ATOMS: atom_id res chain seq x y z
N MET A 1 -26.06 -5.51 -76.77
CA MET A 1 -26.62 -5.78 -75.39
C MET A 1 -26.14 -7.10 -74.76
N LYS A 2 -25.97 -8.21 -75.50
CA LYS A 2 -25.47 -9.48 -74.94
C LYS A 2 -23.99 -9.41 -74.52
N THR A 3 -23.12 -8.77 -75.35
CA THR A 3 -21.70 -8.60 -75.00
C THR A 3 -21.46 -7.74 -73.75
N LEU A 4 -22.22 -6.67 -73.56
CA LEU A 4 -22.10 -5.79 -72.39
C LEU A 4 -22.49 -6.51 -71.07
N ARG A 5 -23.48 -7.41 -71.18
CA ARG A 5 -23.87 -8.22 -69.98
C ARG A 5 -22.83 -9.26 -69.58
N ILE A 6 -22.12 -9.82 -70.54
CA ILE A 6 -21.03 -10.78 -70.34
C ILE A 6 -19.82 -10.07 -69.70
N THR A 7 -19.49 -8.86 -70.20
CA THR A 7 -18.39 -8.08 -69.63
C THR A 7 -18.65 -7.62 -68.18
N ILE A 8 -19.90 -7.20 -67.90
CA ILE A 8 -20.28 -6.83 -66.51
C ILE A 8 -20.28 -8.05 -65.62
N ALA A 9 -20.77 -9.22 -66.03
CA ALA A 9 -20.72 -10.45 -65.25
C ALA A 9 -19.28 -10.89 -64.96
N PHE A 10 -18.37 -10.78 -65.91
CA PHE A 10 -16.95 -11.08 -65.71
C PHE A 10 -16.28 -10.11 -64.76
N LEU A 11 -16.62 -8.82 -64.80
CA LEU A 11 -16.09 -7.79 -63.90
C LEU A 11 -16.58 -8.03 -62.45
N ILE A 12 -17.84 -8.43 -62.25
CA ILE A 12 -18.40 -8.73 -60.94
C ILE A 12 -17.75 -9.99 -60.34
N VAL A 13 -17.50 -11.02 -61.11
CA VAL A 13 -16.80 -12.25 -60.66
C VAL A 13 -15.33 -11.95 -60.30
N THR A 14 -14.67 -11.06 -61.05
CA THR A 14 -13.29 -10.66 -60.73
C THR A 14 -13.23 -9.82 -59.43
N ILE A 15 -14.17 -8.90 -59.24
CA ILE A 15 -14.27 -8.09 -58.01
C ILE A 15 -14.63 -8.97 -56.80
N ALA A 16 -15.53 -9.95 -56.95
CA ALA A 16 -15.87 -10.90 -55.89
C ALA A 16 -14.71 -11.84 -55.50
N GLY A 17 -13.81 -12.16 -56.46
CA GLY A 17 -12.58 -12.93 -56.22
C GLY A 17 -11.50 -12.15 -55.44
N PHE A 18 -11.50 -10.83 -55.53
CA PHE A 18 -10.59 -9.98 -54.74
C PHE A 18 -11.14 -9.63 -53.33
N ALA A 19 -12.45 -9.81 -53.09
CA ALA A 19 -13.05 -9.56 -51.79
C ALA A 19 -12.91 -10.73 -50.82
N SER A 20 -12.47 -11.90 -51.25
CA SER A 20 -12.06 -13.02 -50.39
C SER A 20 -10.55 -12.96 -50.09
N SER A 21 -10.02 -11.80 -49.78
CA SER A 21 -8.69 -11.68 -49.18
C SER A 21 -8.76 -12.30 -47.79
N CYS A 22 -7.98 -13.32 -47.55
CA CYS A 22 -7.89 -13.99 -46.27
C CYS A 22 -7.45 -12.97 -45.21
N ASP A 23 -8.29 -12.66 -44.24
CA ASP A 23 -7.93 -11.88 -43.07
C ASP A 23 -6.68 -12.45 -42.38
N SER A 24 -6.48 -13.76 -42.43
CA SER A 24 -5.31 -14.46 -41.88
C SER A 24 -3.98 -14.17 -42.63
N PHE A 25 -4.00 -13.55 -43.84
CA PHE A 25 -2.78 -13.15 -44.51
C PHE A 25 -2.31 -11.74 -44.13
N LEU A 26 -3.19 -10.93 -43.57
CA LEU A 26 -2.89 -9.57 -43.11
C LEU A 26 -2.63 -9.52 -41.61
N SER A 27 -3.01 -10.54 -40.85
CA SER A 27 -2.71 -10.71 -39.43
C SER A 27 -1.44 -11.57 -39.26
N VAL A 28 -0.30 -11.05 -39.71
CA VAL A 28 1.00 -11.61 -39.32
C VAL A 28 1.36 -10.95 -38.00
N ASP A 29 1.27 -11.71 -36.91
CA ASP A 29 1.88 -11.28 -35.65
C ASP A 29 3.36 -11.00 -35.92
N PRO A 30 3.88 -9.83 -35.51
CA PRO A 30 5.29 -9.53 -35.69
C PRO A 30 6.11 -10.58 -34.93
N LEU A 31 6.95 -11.34 -35.60
CA LEU A 31 7.79 -12.38 -34.97
C LEU A 31 8.88 -11.81 -34.07
N ASP A 32 9.13 -10.52 -34.13
CA ASP A 32 10.18 -9.78 -33.45
C ASP A 32 9.62 -8.72 -32.47
N GLN A 33 8.30 -8.63 -32.30
CA GLN A 33 7.66 -7.80 -31.31
C GLN A 33 6.79 -8.65 -30.40
N ARG A 34 6.93 -8.47 -29.09
CA ARG A 34 6.03 -9.05 -28.09
C ARG A 34 4.65 -8.40 -28.22
N THR A 35 3.66 -9.20 -28.51
CA THR A 35 2.24 -8.82 -28.59
C THR A 35 1.49 -9.60 -27.52
N GLU A 36 0.31 -9.16 -27.15
CA GLU A 36 -0.52 -9.90 -26.20
C GLU A 36 -0.78 -11.35 -26.61
N SER A 37 -0.89 -11.60 -27.92
CA SER A 37 -1.16 -12.94 -28.46
C SER A 37 0.05 -13.89 -28.45
N ASN A 38 1.28 -13.39 -28.30
CA ASN A 38 2.51 -14.19 -28.27
C ASN A 38 3.29 -14.07 -26.94
N PHE A 39 2.78 -13.35 -25.98
CA PHE A 39 3.23 -13.32 -24.60
C PHE A 39 2.59 -14.49 -23.83
N TYR A 40 3.09 -14.86 -22.69
CA TYR A 40 2.65 -16.03 -21.91
C TYR A 40 2.84 -17.37 -22.65
N GLN A 41 4.02 -17.62 -23.18
CA GLN A 41 4.37 -18.89 -23.83
C GLN A 41 5.38 -19.72 -23.01
N THR A 42 6.14 -19.08 -22.14
CA THR A 42 7.29 -19.66 -21.42
C THR A 42 7.27 -19.31 -19.93
N GLU A 43 8.10 -20.02 -19.13
CA GLU A 43 8.36 -19.66 -17.72
C GLU A 43 8.95 -18.24 -17.60
N GLU A 44 9.78 -17.82 -18.57
CA GLU A 44 10.38 -16.49 -18.56
C GLU A 44 9.30 -15.40 -18.75
N ASP A 45 8.36 -15.61 -19.69
CA ASP A 45 7.23 -14.69 -19.86
C ASP A 45 6.36 -14.61 -18.60
N ALA A 46 6.08 -15.75 -17.97
CA ALA A 46 5.33 -15.80 -16.72
C ALA A 46 6.10 -15.09 -15.58
N GLN A 47 7.43 -15.25 -15.51
CA GLN A 47 8.25 -14.54 -14.52
C GLN A 47 8.22 -13.02 -14.74
N GLU A 48 8.34 -12.55 -15.98
CA GLU A 48 8.27 -11.12 -16.31
C GLU A 48 6.88 -10.54 -15.96
N ALA A 49 5.81 -11.29 -16.27
CA ALA A 49 4.44 -10.88 -15.94
C ALA A 49 4.21 -10.81 -14.42
N LEU A 50 4.76 -11.75 -13.66
CA LEU A 50 4.70 -11.71 -12.19
C LEU A 50 5.45 -10.50 -11.64
N VAL A 51 6.65 -10.20 -12.14
CA VAL A 51 7.41 -9.00 -11.76
C VAL A 51 6.61 -7.74 -12.04
N ALA A 52 5.88 -7.69 -13.16
CA ALA A 52 5.01 -6.56 -13.48
C ALA A 52 3.83 -6.40 -12.49
N ILE A 53 3.42 -7.44 -11.74
CA ILE A 53 2.44 -7.28 -10.65
C ILE A 53 3.14 -6.65 -9.44
N TYR A 54 4.34 -7.13 -9.07
CA TYR A 54 5.13 -6.56 -7.96
C TYR A 54 5.50 -5.09 -8.21
N ASP A 55 5.83 -4.70 -9.45
CA ASP A 55 6.18 -3.34 -9.84
C ASP A 55 5.15 -2.30 -9.38
N VAL A 56 3.86 -2.63 -9.40
CA VAL A 56 2.80 -1.72 -8.95
C VAL A 56 2.89 -1.37 -7.46
N LEU A 57 3.50 -2.21 -6.62
CA LEU A 57 3.71 -1.90 -5.21
C LEU A 57 4.54 -0.62 -5.04
N GLN A 58 5.53 -0.40 -5.90
CA GLN A 58 6.47 0.73 -5.87
C GLN A 58 5.87 2.04 -6.38
N TRP A 59 4.70 2.01 -7.03
CA TRP A 59 4.13 3.20 -7.66
C TRP A 59 3.67 4.23 -6.64
N ASN A 60 4.32 5.37 -6.63
CA ASN A 60 4.00 6.52 -5.76
C ASN A 60 3.50 7.74 -6.53
N THR A 61 3.52 7.71 -7.88
CA THR A 61 3.19 8.85 -8.75
C THR A 61 2.46 8.40 -10.01
N VAL A 62 1.15 8.13 -9.95
CA VAL A 62 0.32 7.91 -11.15
C VAL A 62 -0.38 9.21 -11.54
N ILE A 63 -1.14 9.78 -10.60
CA ILE A 63 -1.75 11.11 -10.70
C ILE A 63 -1.45 11.82 -9.39
N GLY A 64 -0.45 12.69 -9.35
CA GLY A 64 -0.01 13.31 -8.11
C GLY A 64 0.93 12.42 -7.29
N PHE A 65 1.06 12.69 -5.98
CA PHE A 65 1.97 12.03 -5.05
C PHE A 65 1.19 11.18 -4.05
N HIS A 66 0.78 9.97 -4.44
CA HIS A 66 -0.03 9.09 -3.63
C HIS A 66 0.80 8.00 -2.93
N VAL A 67 1.62 8.42 -1.99
CA VAL A 67 2.35 7.52 -1.07
C VAL A 67 1.36 7.02 -0.01
N PRO A 68 0.90 5.74 -0.05
CA PRO A 68 -0.24 5.30 0.77
C PRO A 68 0.02 5.38 2.27
N GLU A 69 1.23 5.02 2.71
CA GLU A 69 1.65 5.08 4.11
C GLU A 69 1.66 6.53 4.62
N MET A 70 2.25 7.47 3.87
CA MET A 70 2.25 8.88 4.23
C MET A 70 0.82 9.47 4.28
N LEU A 71 -0.02 9.15 3.30
CA LEU A 71 -1.41 9.62 3.30
C LEU A 71 -2.20 9.06 4.48
N SER A 72 -1.88 7.82 4.91
CA SER A 72 -2.50 7.21 6.09
C SER A 72 -2.03 7.88 7.39
N ASP A 73 -0.74 8.22 7.50
CA ASP A 73 -0.22 8.95 8.67
C ASP A 73 -0.84 10.35 8.74
N ILE A 74 -0.94 11.06 7.61
CA ILE A 74 -1.57 12.39 7.52
C ILE A 74 -3.08 12.34 7.85
N ALA A 75 -3.77 11.26 7.49
CA ALA A 75 -5.18 11.09 7.84
C ALA A 75 -5.40 10.72 9.32
N SER A 76 -4.33 10.46 10.08
CA SER A 76 -4.38 10.09 11.50
C SER A 76 -4.16 11.30 12.43
N ASP A 77 -3.95 11.03 13.72
CA ASP A 77 -3.56 11.99 14.74
C ASP A 77 -2.02 12.11 14.91
N ASP A 78 -1.23 11.42 14.09
CA ASP A 78 0.23 11.36 14.23
C ASP A 78 0.97 12.38 13.35
N ALA A 79 0.38 12.84 12.23
CA ALA A 79 1.01 13.80 11.32
C ALA A 79 0.03 14.83 10.75
N TYR A 80 0.57 15.95 10.24
CA TYR A 80 -0.15 16.95 9.45
C TYR A 80 0.22 16.85 7.98
N ALA A 81 -0.48 17.61 7.09
CA ALA A 81 -0.15 17.64 5.67
C ALA A 81 1.26 18.16 5.39
N GLY A 82 1.64 19.29 5.97
CA GLY A 82 2.96 19.90 5.74
C GLY A 82 3.16 20.50 4.35
N GLY A 83 4.41 20.44 3.86
CA GLY A 83 4.83 21.00 2.57
C GLY A 83 5.35 22.44 2.66
N ALA A 84 5.70 23.07 1.53
CA ALA A 84 6.29 24.41 1.50
C ALA A 84 5.29 25.51 1.87
N SER A 85 4.02 25.37 1.47
CA SER A 85 2.96 26.34 1.70
C SER A 85 1.59 25.69 1.57
N ARG A 86 0.54 26.38 1.99
CA ARG A 86 -0.87 25.94 1.79
C ARG A 86 -1.28 25.69 0.34
N ASN A 87 -0.49 26.14 -0.62
CA ASN A 87 -0.76 25.97 -2.06
C ASN A 87 0.17 24.94 -2.70
N ASP A 88 1.06 24.34 -1.95
CA ASP A 88 2.05 23.38 -2.47
C ASP A 88 1.38 22.06 -2.91
N ALA A 89 0.65 21.43 -2.01
CA ALA A 89 -0.11 20.22 -2.31
C ALA A 89 -1.51 20.26 -1.68
N PRO A 90 -2.45 21.03 -2.25
CA PRO A 90 -3.79 21.19 -1.68
C PRO A 90 -4.56 19.89 -1.53
N ASN A 91 -4.30 18.89 -2.37
CA ASN A 91 -4.93 17.57 -2.28
C ASN A 91 -4.51 16.81 -1.00
N ILE A 92 -3.25 16.91 -0.59
CA ILE A 92 -2.75 16.32 0.67
C ILE A 92 -3.38 17.03 1.88
N ILE A 93 -3.53 18.36 1.82
CA ILE A 93 -4.21 19.15 2.86
C ILE A 93 -5.69 18.73 3.00
N GLU A 94 -6.35 18.33 1.92
CA GLU A 94 -7.72 17.80 1.98
C GLU A 94 -7.80 16.49 2.74
N VAL A 95 -6.78 15.63 2.63
CA VAL A 95 -6.68 14.38 3.39
C VAL A 95 -6.55 14.68 4.88
N ASP A 96 -5.59 15.52 5.26
CA ASP A 96 -5.36 15.96 6.64
C ASP A 96 -6.63 16.58 7.29
N LYS A 97 -7.34 17.40 6.54
CA LYS A 97 -8.58 18.04 7.01
C LYS A 97 -9.84 17.18 6.93
N HIS A 98 -9.75 15.94 6.49
CA HIS A 98 -10.90 15.07 6.22
C HIS A 98 -11.99 15.72 5.35
N ASN A 99 -11.58 16.66 4.50
CA ASN A 99 -12.45 17.36 3.55
C ASN A 99 -12.02 17.10 2.10
N ILE A 100 -11.87 15.81 1.77
CA ILE A 100 -11.39 15.33 0.48
C ILE A 100 -12.45 15.58 -0.58
N ARG A 101 -12.09 16.29 -1.66
CA ARG A 101 -12.96 16.45 -2.82
C ARG A 101 -12.97 15.19 -3.68
N THR A 102 -14.09 14.95 -4.37
CA THR A 102 -14.24 13.81 -5.30
C THR A 102 -13.30 13.88 -6.52
N THR A 103 -12.69 15.06 -6.75
CA THR A 103 -11.71 15.32 -7.81
C THR A 103 -10.27 15.34 -7.31
N ASN A 104 -10.01 14.84 -6.10
CA ASN A 104 -8.68 14.79 -5.49
C ASN A 104 -7.76 13.84 -6.28
N GLY A 105 -6.62 14.36 -6.76
CA GLY A 105 -5.70 13.62 -7.62
C GLY A 105 -4.98 12.48 -6.91
N GLU A 106 -4.58 12.66 -5.64
CA GLU A 106 -3.91 11.62 -4.84
C GLU A 106 -4.83 10.42 -4.61
N VAL A 107 -6.11 10.69 -4.32
CA VAL A 107 -7.13 9.66 -4.15
C VAL A 107 -7.41 8.92 -5.47
N HIS A 108 -7.45 9.65 -6.58
CA HIS A 108 -7.57 9.03 -7.91
C HIS A 108 -6.35 8.17 -8.26
N GLY A 109 -5.14 8.63 -7.90
CA GLY A 109 -3.91 7.86 -8.07
C GLY A 109 -3.92 6.53 -7.32
N LEU A 110 -4.41 6.51 -6.06
CA LEU A 110 -4.59 5.28 -5.29
C LEU A 110 -5.55 4.30 -5.98
N TRP A 111 -6.69 4.78 -6.46
CA TRP A 111 -7.65 3.97 -7.20
C TRP A 111 -7.02 3.32 -8.42
N GLN A 112 -6.34 4.09 -9.24
CA GLN A 112 -5.68 3.59 -10.46
C GLN A 112 -4.54 2.62 -10.14
N LYS A 113 -3.71 2.92 -9.14
CA LYS A 113 -2.63 2.03 -8.68
C LYS A 113 -3.17 0.64 -8.36
N TYR A 114 -4.13 0.56 -7.44
CA TYR A 114 -4.64 -0.72 -6.97
C TYR A 114 -5.38 -1.51 -8.05
N TYR A 115 -6.22 -0.85 -8.86
CA TYR A 115 -6.87 -1.56 -9.98
C TYR A 115 -5.90 -2.00 -11.06
N THR A 116 -4.80 -1.29 -11.28
CA THR A 116 -3.74 -1.76 -12.20
C THR A 116 -3.09 -3.05 -11.66
N GLY A 117 -2.77 -3.10 -10.37
CA GLY A 117 -2.24 -4.30 -9.73
C GLY A 117 -3.21 -5.49 -9.82
N ILE A 118 -4.49 -5.24 -9.53
CA ILE A 118 -5.56 -6.25 -9.63
C ILE A 118 -5.71 -6.76 -11.08
N TYR A 119 -5.72 -5.85 -12.06
CA TYR A 119 -5.80 -6.24 -13.47
C TYR A 119 -4.62 -7.12 -13.89
N ARG A 120 -3.39 -6.72 -13.56
CA ARG A 120 -2.19 -7.51 -13.87
C ARG A 120 -2.22 -8.88 -13.21
N ALA A 121 -2.67 -8.96 -11.94
CA ALA A 121 -2.83 -10.22 -11.24
C ALA A 121 -3.92 -11.11 -11.87
N ASN A 122 -5.07 -10.54 -12.24
CA ASN A 122 -6.13 -11.27 -12.93
C ASN A 122 -5.66 -11.83 -14.27
N LYS A 123 -4.97 -11.01 -15.07
CA LYS A 123 -4.42 -11.43 -16.37
C LYS A 123 -3.42 -12.57 -16.17
N PHE A 124 -2.48 -12.42 -15.24
CA PHE A 124 -1.49 -13.44 -14.90
C PHE A 124 -2.16 -14.76 -14.51
N LEU A 125 -3.09 -14.73 -13.57
CA LEU A 125 -3.78 -15.93 -13.07
C LEU A 125 -4.54 -16.64 -14.20
N THR A 126 -5.21 -15.89 -15.06
CA THR A 126 -5.97 -16.46 -16.20
C THR A 126 -5.05 -17.09 -17.23
N GLU A 127 -4.00 -16.42 -17.64
CA GLU A 127 -3.10 -16.89 -18.70
C GLU A 127 -2.23 -18.06 -18.21
N VAL A 128 -1.65 -17.95 -17.01
CA VAL A 128 -0.74 -18.98 -16.46
C VAL A 128 -1.50 -20.26 -16.09
N GLU A 129 -2.77 -20.16 -15.66
CA GLU A 129 -3.58 -21.36 -15.42
C GLU A 129 -3.67 -22.26 -16.64
N GLY A 130 -3.81 -21.66 -17.84
CA GLY A 130 -3.89 -22.38 -19.12
C GLY A 130 -2.56 -22.85 -19.69
N LEU A 131 -1.41 -22.41 -19.15
CA LEU A 131 -0.09 -22.81 -19.66
C LEU A 131 0.28 -24.23 -19.26
N GLU A 132 0.79 -24.99 -20.22
CA GLU A 132 1.49 -26.24 -20.00
C GLU A 132 2.97 -25.93 -19.77
N LEU A 133 3.39 -25.87 -18.52
CA LEU A 133 4.79 -25.65 -18.12
C LEU A 133 5.38 -26.97 -17.61
N ASP A 134 6.63 -27.26 -17.96
CA ASP A 134 7.34 -28.46 -17.47
C ASP A 134 7.60 -28.37 -15.94
N ASN A 135 7.67 -27.15 -15.40
CA ASN A 135 7.94 -26.87 -14.00
C ASN A 135 6.65 -26.50 -13.23
N GLU A 136 5.90 -27.53 -12.85
CA GLU A 136 4.66 -27.34 -12.07
C GLU A 136 4.89 -26.64 -10.73
N ALA A 137 6.04 -26.82 -10.08
CA ALA A 137 6.34 -26.12 -8.83
C ALA A 137 6.50 -24.60 -9.04
N PHE A 138 7.11 -24.19 -10.15
CA PHE A 138 7.18 -22.78 -10.55
C PHE A 138 5.78 -22.21 -10.77
N LYS A 139 4.94 -22.90 -11.56
CA LYS A 139 3.56 -22.48 -11.84
C LYS A 139 2.76 -22.30 -10.56
N THR A 140 2.75 -23.31 -9.69
CA THR A 140 2.03 -23.30 -8.42
C THR A 140 2.45 -22.12 -7.54
N ARG A 141 3.77 -21.94 -7.35
CA ARG A 141 4.32 -20.85 -6.55
C ARG A 141 3.96 -19.48 -7.12
N THR A 142 4.16 -19.27 -8.42
CA THR A 142 3.93 -17.94 -9.05
C THR A 142 2.45 -17.57 -9.06
N MET A 143 1.54 -18.53 -9.21
CA MET A 143 0.10 -18.32 -9.03
C MET A 143 -0.26 -17.95 -7.58
N ALA A 144 0.39 -18.57 -6.59
CA ALA A 144 0.20 -18.22 -5.18
C ALA A 144 0.68 -16.79 -4.89
N GLU A 145 1.82 -16.37 -5.43
CA GLU A 145 2.30 -15.00 -5.31
C GLU A 145 1.35 -13.99 -5.96
N ALA A 146 0.82 -14.28 -7.15
CA ALA A 146 -0.15 -13.42 -7.82
C ALA A 146 -1.46 -13.28 -7.02
N ARG A 147 -1.94 -14.37 -6.36
CA ARG A 147 -3.09 -14.32 -5.45
C ARG A 147 -2.79 -13.47 -4.22
N PHE A 148 -1.64 -13.63 -3.60
CA PHE A 148 -1.20 -12.78 -2.48
C PHE A 148 -1.22 -11.30 -2.85
N LEU A 149 -0.64 -10.93 -4.00
CA LEU A 149 -0.60 -9.56 -4.47
C LEU A 149 -1.99 -9.01 -4.80
N ARG A 150 -2.88 -9.81 -5.41
CA ARG A 150 -4.27 -9.40 -5.67
C ARG A 150 -5.02 -9.15 -4.35
N ALA A 151 -4.83 -10.02 -3.37
CA ALA A 151 -5.40 -9.84 -2.03
C ALA A 151 -4.89 -8.56 -1.35
N TYR A 152 -3.59 -8.29 -1.44
CA TYR A 152 -2.97 -7.07 -0.92
C TYR A 152 -3.57 -5.81 -1.56
N TYR A 153 -3.65 -5.77 -2.91
CA TYR A 153 -4.22 -4.63 -3.63
C TYR A 153 -5.71 -4.41 -3.30
N TYR A 154 -6.50 -5.49 -3.22
CA TYR A 154 -7.89 -5.38 -2.81
C TYR A 154 -8.03 -4.94 -1.35
N PHE A 155 -7.16 -5.38 -0.46
CA PHE A 155 -7.22 -4.98 0.95
C PHE A 155 -6.97 -3.49 1.11
N ASP A 156 -5.97 -2.94 0.44
CA ASP A 156 -5.74 -1.50 0.43
C ASP A 156 -6.91 -0.75 -0.22
N LEU A 157 -7.35 -1.18 -1.39
CA LEU A 157 -8.45 -0.55 -2.11
C LEU A 157 -9.74 -0.49 -1.27
N VAL A 158 -10.13 -1.62 -0.65
CA VAL A 158 -11.37 -1.70 0.13
C VAL A 158 -11.29 -0.92 1.45
N ARG A 159 -10.11 -0.77 2.04
CA ARG A 159 -9.91 0.09 3.22
C ARG A 159 -10.14 1.55 2.90
N PHE A 160 -9.60 2.05 1.78
CA PHE A 160 -9.79 3.43 1.36
C PHE A 160 -11.23 3.72 0.90
N PHE A 161 -11.80 2.84 0.07
CA PHE A 161 -13.02 3.16 -0.70
C PHE A 161 -14.25 2.34 -0.30
N ARG A 162 -14.11 1.22 0.36
CA ARG A 162 -15.13 0.25 0.80
C ARG A 162 -15.99 -0.31 -0.35
N ASN A 163 -16.75 0.55 -1.03
CA ASN A 163 -17.70 0.16 -2.07
C ASN A 163 -17.00 0.18 -3.43
N VAL A 164 -16.39 -0.92 -3.81
CA VAL A 164 -15.56 -1.04 -5.01
C VAL A 164 -16.04 -2.18 -5.91
N PRO A 165 -15.88 -2.11 -7.23
CA PRO A 165 -16.09 -3.26 -8.11
C PRO A 165 -15.19 -4.44 -7.75
N LEU A 166 -15.76 -5.64 -7.67
CA LEU A 166 -15.02 -6.87 -7.52
C LEU A 166 -14.76 -7.49 -8.90
N ILE A 167 -13.51 -7.42 -9.35
CA ILE A 167 -13.06 -7.89 -10.67
C ILE A 167 -12.03 -8.99 -10.45
N THR A 168 -12.34 -10.23 -10.79
CA THR A 168 -11.49 -11.40 -10.54
C THR A 168 -10.95 -12.06 -11.82
N VAL A 169 -11.33 -11.52 -12.97
CA VAL A 169 -10.90 -11.94 -14.31
C VAL A 169 -10.51 -10.72 -15.16
N PRO A 170 -9.68 -10.86 -16.20
CA PRO A 170 -9.45 -9.77 -17.13
C PRO A 170 -10.75 -9.33 -17.81
N LEU A 171 -10.90 -8.03 -18.03
CA LEU A 171 -12.01 -7.46 -18.79
C LEU A 171 -11.49 -7.14 -20.20
N ASP A 172 -11.65 -8.06 -21.14
CA ASP A 172 -11.13 -7.92 -22.50
C ASP A 172 -12.17 -7.29 -23.46
N ASN A 173 -13.45 -7.25 -23.04
CA ASN A 173 -14.53 -6.67 -23.83
C ASN A 173 -14.93 -5.29 -23.27
N PRO A 174 -14.92 -4.20 -24.09
CA PRO A 174 -15.36 -2.87 -23.66
C PRO A 174 -16.75 -2.82 -23.04
N ASP A 175 -17.66 -3.71 -23.43
CA ASP A 175 -19.02 -3.79 -22.86
C ASP A 175 -19.00 -4.25 -21.37
N GLU A 176 -17.90 -4.85 -20.91
CA GLU A 176 -17.69 -5.34 -19.55
C GLU A 176 -16.96 -4.36 -18.64
N TYR A 177 -16.44 -3.25 -19.15
CA TYR A 177 -15.62 -2.31 -18.36
C TYR A 177 -16.41 -1.63 -17.24
N ASN A 178 -17.73 -1.50 -17.41
CA ASN A 178 -18.59 -0.86 -16.42
C ASN A 178 -19.10 -1.89 -15.40
N GLN A 179 -18.29 -2.22 -14.42
CA GLN A 179 -18.64 -3.15 -13.35
C GLN A 179 -19.37 -2.45 -12.20
N PRO A 180 -20.42 -3.06 -11.60
CA PRO A 180 -21.06 -2.51 -10.42
C PRO A 180 -20.17 -2.63 -9.19
N GLN A 181 -20.44 -1.78 -8.19
CA GLN A 181 -19.86 -1.95 -6.86
C GLN A 181 -20.36 -3.25 -6.23
N ALA A 182 -19.46 -4.00 -5.61
CA ALA A 182 -19.78 -5.19 -4.85
C ALA A 182 -20.11 -4.84 -3.39
N ASP A 183 -20.79 -5.74 -2.68
CA ASP A 183 -20.86 -5.66 -1.23
C ASP A 183 -19.45 -5.80 -0.64
N PRO A 184 -19.05 -4.96 0.32
CA PRO A 184 -17.73 -5.06 0.94
C PRO A 184 -17.40 -6.47 1.45
N SER A 185 -18.38 -7.21 1.96
CA SER A 185 -18.17 -8.59 2.42
C SER A 185 -17.75 -9.53 1.29
N GLU A 186 -18.19 -9.29 0.05
CA GLU A 186 -17.78 -10.08 -1.12
C GLU A 186 -16.31 -9.78 -1.48
N VAL A 187 -15.89 -8.50 -1.39
CA VAL A 187 -14.49 -8.10 -1.63
C VAL A 187 -13.58 -8.72 -0.57
N TYR A 188 -13.94 -8.62 0.73
CA TYR A 188 -13.18 -9.24 1.81
C TYR A 188 -13.16 -10.77 1.71
N SER A 189 -14.26 -11.37 1.26
CA SER A 189 -14.32 -12.81 0.99
C SER A 189 -13.34 -13.23 -0.10
N GLN A 190 -13.19 -12.44 -1.17
CA GLN A 190 -12.20 -12.72 -2.22
C GLN A 190 -10.77 -12.57 -1.70
N ILE A 191 -10.50 -11.55 -0.89
CA ILE A 191 -9.17 -11.37 -0.24
C ILE A 191 -8.82 -12.61 0.59
N ALA A 192 -9.76 -13.06 1.44
CA ALA A 192 -9.54 -14.24 2.28
C ALA A 192 -9.33 -15.52 1.46
N GLN A 193 -10.12 -15.72 0.40
CA GLN A 193 -9.98 -16.86 -0.52
C GLN A 193 -8.61 -16.87 -1.20
N ASP A 194 -8.15 -15.72 -1.71
CA ASP A 194 -6.86 -15.60 -2.36
C ASP A 194 -5.71 -15.93 -1.39
N LEU A 195 -5.76 -15.41 -0.15
CA LEU A 195 -4.74 -15.69 0.86
C LEU A 195 -4.76 -17.16 1.31
N LEU A 196 -5.93 -17.73 1.59
CA LEU A 196 -6.04 -19.15 1.97
C LEU A 196 -5.55 -20.07 0.86
N ALA A 197 -5.81 -19.73 -0.40
CA ALA A 197 -5.30 -20.49 -1.54
C ALA A 197 -3.80 -20.31 -1.77
N ALA A 198 -3.23 -19.16 -1.40
CA ALA A 198 -1.81 -18.88 -1.57
C ALA A 198 -0.92 -19.53 -0.50
N ILE A 199 -1.37 -19.53 0.76
CA ILE A 199 -0.58 -19.98 1.93
C ILE A 199 0.09 -21.35 1.74
N PRO A 200 -0.57 -22.43 1.27
CA PRO A 200 0.06 -23.73 1.14
C PRO A 200 1.14 -23.81 0.06
N ASP A 201 1.09 -22.94 -0.93
CA ASP A 201 1.93 -22.98 -2.12
C ASP A 201 3.07 -21.93 -2.10
N LEU A 202 3.06 -21.03 -1.13
CA LEU A 202 4.13 -20.06 -0.91
C LEU A 202 5.29 -20.67 -0.13
N PRO A 203 6.55 -20.31 -0.45
CA PRO A 203 7.71 -20.77 0.29
C PRO A 203 7.75 -20.22 1.71
N GLU A 204 8.29 -20.99 2.64
CA GLU A 204 8.56 -20.54 4.01
C GLU A 204 9.76 -19.58 4.06
N ASP A 205 10.83 -19.91 3.34
CA ASP A 205 12.04 -19.11 3.25
C ASP A 205 12.23 -18.54 1.84
N ILE A 206 12.56 -17.27 1.75
CA ILE A 206 12.86 -16.57 0.49
C ILE A 206 14.39 -16.47 0.35
N PRO A 207 14.98 -17.02 -0.73
CA PRO A 207 16.42 -16.87 -0.95
C PRO A 207 16.79 -15.40 -1.22
N SER A 208 18.02 -15.02 -0.86
CA SER A 208 18.45 -13.60 -0.90
C SER A 208 18.37 -12.92 -2.28
N ASN A 209 18.47 -13.69 -3.36
CA ASN A 209 18.30 -13.19 -4.73
C ASN A 209 16.82 -13.00 -5.14
N GLU A 210 15.88 -13.31 -4.24
CA GLU A 210 14.43 -13.17 -4.44
C GLU A 210 13.77 -12.36 -3.30
N TYR A 211 14.54 -11.65 -2.49
CA TYR A 211 14.00 -10.81 -1.42
C TYR A 211 12.98 -9.81 -1.96
N GLY A 212 11.93 -9.55 -1.19
CA GLY A 212 10.75 -8.78 -1.59
C GLY A 212 9.61 -9.61 -2.16
N ARG A 213 9.82 -10.92 -2.44
CA ARG A 213 8.74 -11.83 -2.86
C ARG A 213 7.92 -12.30 -1.66
N ALA A 214 6.65 -12.62 -1.92
CA ALA A 214 5.73 -13.10 -0.88
C ALA A 214 6.15 -14.46 -0.33
N SER A 215 6.18 -14.58 0.99
CA SER A 215 6.37 -15.82 1.73
C SER A 215 5.04 -16.34 2.30
N LYS A 216 5.00 -17.59 2.71
CA LYS A 216 3.91 -18.18 3.49
C LYS A 216 3.59 -17.34 4.73
N TRP A 217 4.62 -16.87 5.41
CA TRP A 217 4.49 -16.07 6.62
C TRP A 217 3.90 -14.69 6.36
N ALA A 218 4.26 -14.06 5.25
CA ALA A 218 3.65 -12.81 4.79
C ALA A 218 2.15 -12.98 4.52
N ALA A 219 1.75 -14.08 3.88
CA ALA A 219 0.34 -14.37 3.59
C ALA A 219 -0.48 -14.67 4.85
N GLN A 220 0.08 -15.42 5.81
CA GLN A 220 -0.58 -15.67 7.10
C GLN A 220 -0.70 -14.38 7.94
N ALA A 221 0.34 -13.57 8.01
CA ALA A 221 0.32 -12.30 8.72
C ALA A 221 -0.68 -11.32 8.09
N LEU A 222 -0.73 -11.25 6.75
CA LEU A 222 -1.72 -10.43 6.06
C LEU A 222 -3.15 -10.91 6.33
N LEU A 223 -3.41 -12.22 6.32
CA LEU A 223 -4.74 -12.76 6.63
C LEU A 223 -5.18 -12.41 8.06
N GLY A 224 -4.27 -12.51 9.04
CA GLY A 224 -4.52 -12.06 10.42
C GLY A 224 -4.85 -10.57 10.50
N LYS A 225 -4.12 -9.73 9.75
CA LYS A 225 -4.35 -8.29 9.66
C LYS A 225 -5.70 -7.96 9.01
N VAL A 226 -6.06 -8.65 7.92
CA VAL A 226 -7.38 -8.54 7.26
C VAL A 226 -8.49 -8.94 8.22
N TYR A 227 -8.33 -10.04 8.96
CA TYR A 227 -9.30 -10.47 9.96
C TYR A 227 -9.54 -9.41 11.03
N LEU A 228 -8.47 -8.87 11.64
CA LEU A 228 -8.57 -7.84 12.68
C LEU A 228 -9.23 -6.57 12.17
N TYR A 229 -8.94 -6.17 10.94
CA TYR A 229 -9.56 -5.00 10.34
C TYR A 229 -11.05 -5.26 10.07
N TYR A 230 -11.39 -6.36 9.39
CA TYR A 230 -12.77 -6.70 9.05
C TYR A 230 -13.64 -6.85 10.30
N SER A 231 -13.19 -7.67 11.26
CA SER A 231 -13.94 -7.90 12.49
C SER A 231 -14.08 -6.63 13.34
N GLY A 232 -13.07 -5.75 13.35
CA GLY A 232 -13.17 -4.47 14.03
C GLY A 232 -14.16 -3.50 13.40
N VAL A 233 -14.24 -3.47 12.06
CA VAL A 233 -15.15 -2.56 11.32
C VAL A 233 -16.59 -3.08 11.27
N PHE A 234 -16.77 -4.41 11.04
CA PHE A 234 -18.09 -4.99 10.79
C PHE A 234 -18.65 -5.77 12.00
N GLY A 235 -17.82 -6.12 12.99
CA GLY A 235 -18.23 -6.86 14.18
C GLY A 235 -18.51 -8.34 13.94
N GLU A 236 -18.02 -8.89 12.83
CA GLU A 236 -18.29 -10.25 12.35
C GLU A 236 -16.99 -10.99 12.02
N ASP A 237 -17.03 -12.31 11.94
CA ASP A 237 -15.93 -13.12 11.42
C ASP A 237 -15.78 -12.91 9.90
N LEU A 238 -14.57 -13.07 9.39
CA LEU A 238 -14.21 -12.76 8.00
C LEU A 238 -14.75 -13.83 7.03
N PRO A 239 -15.63 -13.50 6.04
CA PRO A 239 -16.11 -14.46 5.05
C PRO A 239 -14.99 -14.90 4.10
N ALA A 240 -15.06 -16.15 3.60
CA ALA A 240 -14.08 -16.76 2.70
C ALA A 240 -14.74 -17.79 1.75
N GLY A 241 -15.56 -17.32 0.78
CA GLY A 241 -16.08 -18.18 -0.29
C GLY A 241 -16.98 -19.34 0.13
N GLY A 242 -17.78 -19.17 1.16
CA GLY A 242 -18.62 -20.22 1.73
C GLY A 242 -18.04 -20.84 3.00
N GLU A 243 -16.81 -20.52 3.31
CA GLU A 243 -16.16 -20.74 4.60
C GLU A 243 -16.05 -19.42 5.36
N THR A 244 -15.53 -19.47 6.58
CA THR A 244 -15.35 -18.30 7.43
C THR A 244 -14.02 -18.40 8.14
N VAL A 245 -13.19 -17.37 8.04
CA VAL A 245 -12.00 -17.23 8.87
C VAL A 245 -12.46 -16.71 10.23
N THR A 246 -12.47 -17.60 11.22
CA THR A 246 -12.83 -17.29 12.60
C THR A 246 -11.68 -16.66 13.36
N LYS A 247 -11.99 -16.04 14.53
CA LYS A 247 -10.94 -15.54 15.43
C LYS A 247 -9.90 -16.62 15.76
N ALA A 248 -10.32 -17.86 15.98
CA ALA A 248 -9.41 -18.96 16.28
C ALA A 248 -8.49 -19.29 15.11
N MET A 249 -8.98 -19.27 13.86
CA MET A 249 -8.14 -19.48 12.67
C MET A 249 -7.13 -18.33 12.49
N ALA A 250 -7.57 -17.09 12.62
CA ALA A 250 -6.68 -15.93 12.54
C ALA A 250 -5.61 -15.97 13.64
N THR A 251 -5.99 -16.36 14.88
CA THR A 251 -5.05 -16.55 15.98
C THR A 251 -4.00 -17.61 15.64
N GLN A 252 -4.42 -18.77 15.12
CA GLN A 252 -3.49 -19.85 14.73
C GLN A 252 -2.53 -19.39 13.62
N MET A 253 -3.02 -18.63 12.61
CA MET A 253 -2.15 -18.10 11.55
C MET A 253 -1.07 -17.17 12.10
N ILE A 254 -1.44 -16.30 13.01
CA ILE A 254 -0.49 -15.39 13.68
C ILE A 254 0.49 -16.15 14.59
N ASP A 255 -0.01 -17.12 15.37
CA ASP A 255 0.83 -17.98 16.21
C ASP A 255 1.83 -18.81 15.37
N ASP A 256 1.43 -19.27 14.19
CA ASP A 256 2.32 -19.99 13.27
C ASP A 256 3.46 -19.07 12.81
N VAL A 257 3.18 -17.83 12.44
CA VAL A 257 4.23 -16.86 12.10
C VAL A 257 5.17 -16.63 13.28
N ILE A 258 4.63 -16.45 14.49
CA ILE A 258 5.44 -16.15 15.69
C ILE A 258 6.33 -17.34 16.10
N ASN A 259 5.82 -18.57 16.00
CA ASN A 259 6.45 -19.74 16.61
C ASN A 259 7.16 -20.65 15.61
N LEU A 260 6.80 -20.61 14.31
CA LEU A 260 7.31 -21.55 13.30
C LEU A 260 8.22 -20.87 12.26
N SER A 261 8.12 -19.54 12.08
CA SER A 261 9.00 -18.83 11.16
C SER A 261 10.37 -18.55 11.77
N SER A 262 11.31 -18.12 10.93
CA SER A 262 12.62 -17.60 11.34
C SER A 262 12.58 -16.12 11.76
N HIS A 263 11.43 -15.47 11.66
CA HIS A 263 11.29 -14.04 12.01
C HIS A 263 11.48 -13.79 13.50
N ASN A 264 12.10 -12.65 13.81
CA ASN A 264 12.35 -12.20 15.17
C ASN A 264 12.40 -10.67 15.22
N LEU A 265 12.40 -10.09 16.44
CA LEU A 265 12.67 -8.69 16.63
C LEU A 265 14.16 -8.40 16.42
N VAL A 266 14.48 -7.35 15.68
CA VAL A 266 15.83 -6.77 15.61
C VAL A 266 16.16 -6.19 16.98
N GLU A 267 17.38 -6.43 17.47
CA GLU A 267 17.79 -6.05 18.83
C GLU A 267 17.70 -4.53 19.07
N ASN A 268 18.26 -3.74 18.14
CA ASN A 268 18.19 -2.29 18.22
C ASN A 268 17.07 -1.77 17.32
N TYR A 269 16.11 -1.09 17.90
CA TYR A 269 14.96 -0.57 17.16
C TYR A 269 15.32 0.38 16.02
N GLU A 270 16.30 1.26 16.23
CA GLU A 270 16.76 2.23 15.24
C GLU A 270 17.34 1.58 13.97
N ASP A 271 17.96 0.41 14.11
CA ASP A 271 18.58 -0.30 12.99
C ASP A 271 17.54 -0.78 11.96
N ILE A 272 16.30 -1.06 12.37
CA ILE A 272 15.23 -1.59 11.51
C ILE A 272 15.06 -0.79 10.22
N PHE A 273 15.25 0.54 10.30
CA PHE A 273 14.98 1.46 9.18
C PHE A 273 16.25 1.87 8.42
N THR A 274 17.38 1.20 8.67
CA THR A 274 18.63 1.41 7.95
C THR A 274 18.76 0.48 6.73
N PRO A 275 19.62 0.80 5.72
CA PRO A 275 19.84 -0.04 4.54
C PRO A 275 20.35 -1.44 4.89
N GLU A 276 21.17 -1.55 5.94
CA GLU A 276 21.79 -2.80 6.37
C GLU A 276 20.79 -3.80 6.92
N PHE A 277 19.63 -3.31 7.40
CA PHE A 277 18.56 -4.13 7.99
C PHE A 277 17.33 -4.27 7.06
N GLU A 278 17.45 -3.91 5.81
CA GLU A 278 16.46 -4.28 4.81
C GLU A 278 16.38 -5.81 4.69
N PHE A 279 15.16 -6.34 4.64
CA PHE A 279 14.90 -7.79 4.65
C PHE A 279 15.51 -8.54 5.85
N SER A 280 15.65 -7.84 7.00
CA SER A 280 16.09 -8.45 8.26
C SER A 280 15.08 -9.47 8.78
N GLU A 281 15.45 -10.13 9.90
CA GLU A 281 14.55 -11.08 10.59
C GLU A 281 13.25 -10.43 11.07
N GLU A 282 13.17 -9.11 11.21
CA GLU A 282 11.93 -8.41 11.57
C GLU A 282 11.03 -8.12 10.36
N SER A 283 11.54 -8.18 9.14
CA SER A 283 10.77 -7.93 7.92
C SER A 283 9.95 -9.17 7.52
N VAL A 284 8.64 -9.16 7.76
CA VAL A 284 7.72 -10.22 7.33
C VAL A 284 7.25 -9.99 5.89
N PHE A 285 6.96 -8.74 5.53
CA PHE A 285 6.73 -8.31 4.15
C PHE A 285 7.22 -6.88 3.96
N GLU A 286 7.99 -6.67 2.91
CA GLU A 286 8.67 -5.42 2.62
C GLU A 286 8.60 -5.12 1.13
N ILE A 287 8.25 -3.88 0.78
CA ILE A 287 8.30 -3.40 -0.61
C ILE A 287 9.72 -2.93 -0.88
N SER A 288 10.37 -3.60 -1.84
CA SER A 288 11.72 -3.26 -2.29
C SER A 288 11.71 -2.03 -3.16
N TYR A 289 12.65 -1.12 -2.92
CA TYR A 289 12.97 0.00 -3.79
C TYR A 289 14.45 -0.01 -4.15
N SER A 290 14.82 0.63 -5.26
CA SER A 290 16.20 0.61 -5.74
C SER A 290 16.52 1.85 -6.57
N ASP A 291 17.79 2.29 -6.51
CA ASP A 291 18.36 3.30 -7.41
C ASP A 291 19.05 2.68 -8.64
N SER A 292 18.95 1.35 -8.83
CA SER A 292 19.64 0.61 -9.88
C SER A 292 19.15 0.94 -11.30
N ARG A 293 17.92 1.43 -11.42
CA ARG A 293 17.30 1.94 -12.65
C ARG A 293 16.80 3.36 -12.44
N PRO A 294 17.70 4.34 -12.35
CA PRO A 294 17.37 5.68 -11.94
C PRO A 294 16.49 6.40 -12.96
N TRP A 295 15.55 7.19 -12.45
CA TRP A 295 14.70 8.08 -13.22
C TRP A 295 15.38 9.45 -13.35
N TYR A 296 15.37 10.04 -14.55
CA TYR A 296 16.13 11.26 -14.84
C TYR A 296 15.26 12.50 -15.05
N ASP A 297 13.96 12.35 -15.14
CA ASP A 297 13.04 13.46 -15.34
C ASP A 297 11.71 13.28 -14.58
N TRP A 298 10.94 14.35 -14.51
CA TRP A 298 9.64 14.40 -13.86
C TRP A 298 8.49 13.98 -14.77
N GLY A 299 8.79 13.39 -15.92
CA GLY A 299 7.78 12.80 -16.78
C GLY A 299 7.00 11.71 -16.07
N TYR A 300 6.11 11.09 -16.80
CA TYR A 300 5.25 10.06 -16.24
C TYR A 300 6.07 8.83 -15.78
N VAL A 301 6.09 8.60 -14.47
CA VAL A 301 7.00 7.65 -13.84
C VAL A 301 6.37 6.25 -13.82
N HIS A 302 6.51 5.52 -14.92
CA HIS A 302 6.28 4.08 -14.96
C HIS A 302 7.58 3.36 -15.28
N GLY A 303 8.42 3.15 -14.33
CA GLY A 303 9.65 2.41 -14.61
C GLY A 303 10.85 2.82 -13.76
N GLY A 304 10.69 3.84 -12.92
CA GLY A 304 11.61 4.11 -11.83
C GLY A 304 11.30 3.15 -10.68
N GLU A 305 12.34 2.65 -10.04
CA GLU A 305 12.23 1.72 -8.90
C GLU A 305 12.52 2.42 -7.56
N GLY A 306 12.66 3.75 -7.56
CA GLY A 306 12.97 4.54 -6.37
C GLY A 306 11.75 4.89 -5.53
N ASN A 307 11.97 5.01 -4.22
CA ASN A 307 10.96 5.45 -3.25
C ASN A 307 10.90 6.97 -3.20
N MET A 308 9.70 7.53 -3.26
CA MET A 308 9.50 8.97 -3.13
C MET A 308 9.15 9.42 -1.71
N ALA A 309 8.76 8.49 -0.83
CA ALA A 309 8.38 8.82 0.54
C ALA A 309 9.45 9.61 1.30
N PRO A 310 10.76 9.28 1.24
CA PRO A 310 11.79 10.05 1.93
C PRO A 310 11.85 11.51 1.45
N GLN A 311 11.74 11.75 0.14
CA GLN A 311 11.71 13.11 -0.40
C GLN A 311 10.51 13.91 0.10
N MET A 312 9.34 13.27 0.15
CA MET A 312 8.13 13.90 0.63
C MET A 312 8.24 14.28 2.11
N GLN A 313 8.69 13.35 2.94
CA GLN A 313 8.64 13.47 4.40
C GLN A 313 9.90 14.10 5.03
N GLY A 314 11.02 14.08 4.32
CA GLY A 314 12.30 14.59 4.83
C GLY A 314 12.26 16.09 5.18
N PRO A 315 13.18 16.54 6.07
CA PRO A 315 13.25 17.92 6.52
C PRO A 315 13.60 18.87 5.38
N ARG A 316 13.04 20.08 5.41
CA ARG A 316 13.34 21.14 4.43
C ARG A 316 14.57 21.92 4.86
N VAL A 317 15.72 21.23 4.98
CA VAL A 317 17.00 21.85 5.35
C VAL A 317 17.43 22.92 4.36
N ASP A 318 18.05 24.00 4.86
CA ASP A 318 18.58 25.07 4.01
C ASP A 318 19.79 24.57 3.19
N GLN A 319 20.21 25.36 2.20
CA GLN A 319 21.38 25.04 1.39
C GLN A 319 22.62 25.81 1.89
N PRO A 320 23.80 25.17 2.00
CA PRO A 320 24.10 23.78 1.63
C PRO A 320 23.33 22.77 2.47
N ALA A 321 23.21 21.53 1.97
CA ALA A 321 22.50 20.47 2.69
C ALA A 321 23.20 20.18 4.03
N ASP A 322 22.41 19.79 5.02
CA ASP A 322 22.87 19.27 6.31
C ASP A 322 23.94 18.16 6.14
N GLU A 323 24.73 17.87 7.16
CA GLU A 323 25.80 16.87 7.09
C GLU A 323 25.23 15.48 6.76
N ASP A 324 24.12 15.10 7.41
CA ASP A 324 23.52 13.77 7.32
C ASP A 324 22.27 13.71 6.46
N TYR A 325 21.60 14.85 6.21
CA TYR A 325 20.32 14.88 5.50
C TYR A 325 20.37 15.73 4.23
N GLN A 326 19.71 15.23 3.18
CA GLN A 326 19.37 16.02 1.99
C GLN A 326 18.09 16.83 2.23
N ARG A 327 17.91 17.87 1.40
CA ARG A 327 16.68 18.67 1.45
C ARG A 327 15.46 17.86 1.02
N GLY A 328 14.55 17.61 1.94
CA GLY A 328 13.23 17.07 1.69
C GLY A 328 12.15 18.17 1.46
N TRP A 329 10.90 17.74 1.41
CA TRP A 329 9.75 18.64 1.16
C TRP A 329 8.89 18.92 2.38
N SER A 330 9.18 18.30 3.50
CA SER A 330 8.51 18.47 4.81
C SER A 330 7.00 18.23 4.80
N PHE A 331 6.51 17.30 3.98
CA PHE A 331 5.18 16.74 4.18
C PHE A 331 5.19 15.80 5.39
N SER A 332 4.01 15.49 5.91
CA SER A 332 3.86 14.59 7.07
C SER A 332 4.67 15.01 8.31
N PRO A 333 4.72 16.34 8.67
CA PRO A 333 5.39 16.73 9.91
C PRO A 333 4.67 16.13 11.11
N VAL A 334 5.48 15.57 12.03
CA VAL A 334 4.98 14.83 13.20
C VAL A 334 4.28 15.75 14.19
N THR A 335 3.16 15.30 14.77
CA THR A 335 2.40 16.06 15.75
C THR A 335 3.08 16.06 17.13
N GLN A 336 2.81 17.11 17.93
CA GLN A 336 3.25 17.12 19.34
C GLN A 336 2.54 16.02 20.15
N GLU A 337 1.32 15.67 19.77
CA GLU A 337 0.54 14.64 20.45
C GLU A 337 1.19 13.25 20.35
N LEU A 338 1.77 12.92 19.18
CA LEU A 338 2.55 11.67 19.06
C LEU A 338 3.79 11.72 19.95
N VAL A 339 4.52 12.83 19.98
CA VAL A 339 5.70 12.98 20.85
C VAL A 339 5.32 12.85 22.32
N ASP A 340 4.22 13.49 22.75
CA ASP A 340 3.73 13.43 24.14
C ASP A 340 3.20 12.04 24.54
N ALA A 341 2.89 11.18 23.58
CA ALA A 341 2.47 9.80 23.82
C ALA A 341 3.63 8.88 24.24
N PHE A 342 4.86 9.21 23.88
CA PHE A 342 6.03 8.46 24.32
C PHE A 342 6.40 8.79 25.76
N ASP A 343 6.78 7.77 26.52
CA ASP A 343 7.49 8.00 27.78
C ASP A 343 8.86 8.67 27.47
N PRO A 344 9.29 9.68 28.22
CA PRO A 344 10.60 10.30 27.99
C PRO A 344 11.81 9.34 28.06
N ALA A 345 11.63 8.15 28.64
CA ALA A 345 12.65 7.11 28.68
C ALA A 345 12.52 6.09 27.53
N ASP A 346 11.53 6.21 26.67
CA ASP A 346 11.31 5.29 25.54
C ASP A 346 12.27 5.62 24.37
N PRO A 347 13.26 4.78 24.08
CA PRO A 347 14.26 5.08 23.04
C PRO A 347 13.66 5.13 21.64
N ARG A 348 12.45 4.64 21.44
CA ARG A 348 11.78 4.68 20.12
C ARG A 348 11.41 6.10 19.70
N LEU A 349 11.30 7.05 20.64
CA LEU A 349 11.00 8.44 20.27
C LEU A 349 12.06 9.00 19.32
N GLU A 350 13.35 8.89 19.67
CA GLU A 350 14.46 9.41 18.85
C GLU A 350 14.60 8.63 17.52
N ALA A 351 14.31 7.33 17.51
CA ALA A 351 14.31 6.52 16.30
C ALA A 351 13.09 6.75 15.38
N THR A 352 12.03 7.38 15.89
CA THR A 352 10.80 7.67 15.14
C THR A 352 10.74 9.13 14.66
N VAL A 353 11.22 10.06 15.49
CA VAL A 353 11.06 11.51 15.28
C VAL A 353 12.41 12.19 15.20
N LEU A 354 12.71 12.78 14.05
CA LEU A 354 13.84 13.68 13.84
C LEU A 354 13.41 15.09 14.26
N PHE A 355 14.07 15.63 15.29
CA PHE A 355 13.83 17.01 15.73
C PHE A 355 14.71 17.99 14.95
N GLU A 356 14.16 19.16 14.59
CA GLU A 356 14.95 20.19 13.87
C GLU A 356 16.17 20.67 14.66
N THR A 357 16.15 20.52 16.00
CA THR A 357 17.28 20.86 16.87
C THR A 357 18.49 19.92 16.73
N GLU A 358 18.30 18.78 16.06
CA GLU A 358 19.37 17.81 15.76
C GLU A 358 20.05 18.11 14.43
N LEU A 359 19.45 18.98 13.62
CA LEU A 359 19.99 19.37 12.32
C LEU A 359 21.07 20.46 12.47
N ASN A 360 22.16 20.32 11.76
CA ASN A 360 23.29 21.24 11.81
C ASN A 360 23.03 22.54 11.05
N GLU A 361 22.15 22.51 10.05
CA GLU A 361 21.80 23.63 9.18
C GLU A 361 20.39 24.16 9.50
N GLY A 362 20.11 25.37 9.06
CA GLY A 362 18.79 25.97 9.22
C GLY A 362 17.70 25.21 8.48
N ILE A 363 16.45 25.44 8.88
CA ILE A 363 15.26 24.88 8.26
C ILE A 363 14.45 25.97 7.57
N SER A 364 14.07 25.74 6.32
CA SER A 364 13.04 26.56 5.67
C SER A 364 11.67 26.18 6.23
N VAL A 365 11.09 27.04 7.05
CA VAL A 365 9.77 26.83 7.68
C VAL A 365 8.69 26.72 6.61
N GLY A 366 8.00 25.58 6.58
CA GLY A 366 6.90 25.29 5.66
C GLY A 366 5.51 25.47 6.28
N TYR A 367 4.48 24.98 5.56
CA TYR A 367 3.11 24.94 6.05
C TYR A 367 3.00 23.88 7.17
N GLN A 368 2.26 24.19 8.23
CA GLN A 368 2.08 23.31 9.40
C GLN A 368 3.40 22.76 9.99
N HIS A 369 4.45 23.55 9.91
CA HIS A 369 5.76 23.17 10.42
C HIS A 369 5.73 22.99 11.95
N THR A 370 6.13 21.80 12.42
CA THR A 370 6.15 21.44 13.84
C THR A 370 7.57 21.36 14.43
N GLY A 371 8.60 21.49 13.58
CA GLY A 371 9.99 21.22 13.96
C GLY A 371 10.29 19.74 14.20
N LYS A 372 9.43 18.84 13.69
CA LYS A 372 9.51 17.39 13.87
C LYS A 372 9.19 16.68 12.57
N PHE A 373 10.03 15.73 12.18
CA PHE A 373 9.92 14.97 10.95
C PHE A 373 9.97 13.48 11.27
N THR A 374 9.53 12.61 10.37
CA THR A 374 9.78 11.19 10.56
C THR A 374 11.26 10.88 10.41
N GLN A 375 11.80 10.07 11.35
CA GLN A 375 13.17 9.55 11.25
C GLN A 375 13.22 8.27 10.41
N LYS A 376 12.15 7.47 10.41
CA LYS A 376 12.09 6.15 9.77
C LYS A 376 12.22 6.20 8.24
N TYR A 377 11.55 7.18 7.61
CA TYR A 377 11.53 7.35 6.15
C TYR A 377 11.89 8.79 5.80
N THR A 378 13.17 9.14 6.02
CA THR A 378 13.68 10.49 5.82
C THR A 378 14.74 10.54 4.74
N THR A 379 15.16 11.76 4.37
CA THR A 379 16.20 12.02 3.35
C THR A 379 17.63 11.82 3.87
N HIS A 380 17.87 10.78 4.66
CA HIS A 380 19.21 10.47 5.14
C HIS A 380 20.13 10.10 3.98
N LYS A 381 21.34 10.68 3.93
CA LYS A 381 22.28 10.54 2.80
C LYS A 381 22.74 9.12 2.54
N ALA A 382 22.65 8.23 3.54
CA ALA A 382 22.95 6.82 3.34
C ALA A 382 22.07 6.13 2.29
N TYR A 383 20.84 6.66 2.08
CA TYR A 383 19.90 6.16 1.07
C TYR A 383 19.86 7.03 -0.20
N ALA A 384 20.66 8.10 -0.27
CA ALA A 384 20.61 9.00 -1.40
C ALA A 384 21.04 8.27 -2.68
N PRO A 385 20.31 8.43 -3.79
CA PRO A 385 20.66 7.78 -5.03
C PRO A 385 22.00 8.27 -5.57
N SER A 386 22.72 7.36 -6.20
CA SER A 386 24.03 7.66 -6.82
C SER A 386 23.92 8.33 -8.18
N ASP A 387 22.74 8.23 -8.85
CA ASP A 387 22.46 8.75 -10.18
C ASP A 387 20.95 9.09 -10.33
N GLY A 388 20.60 9.79 -11.39
CA GLY A 388 19.21 10.18 -11.68
C GLY A 388 18.72 11.41 -10.91
N GLN A 389 17.42 11.61 -10.93
CA GLN A 389 16.74 12.69 -10.21
C GLN A 389 16.64 12.33 -8.74
N LEU A 390 17.34 13.06 -7.86
CA LEU A 390 17.43 12.77 -6.42
C LEU A 390 16.06 12.49 -5.79
N GLU A 391 15.07 13.32 -6.10
CA GLU A 391 13.76 13.29 -5.49
C GLU A 391 12.95 12.02 -5.80
N LEU A 392 13.30 11.31 -6.87
CA LEU A 392 12.55 10.16 -7.39
C LEU A 392 13.23 8.80 -7.14
N ASN A 393 14.47 8.77 -6.64
CA ASN A 393 15.28 7.55 -6.67
C ASN A 393 15.84 7.16 -5.31
N TRP A 394 15.15 7.46 -4.21
CA TRP A 394 15.57 7.00 -2.89
C TRP A 394 15.48 5.48 -2.77
N GLY A 395 16.47 4.86 -2.15
CA GLY A 395 16.56 3.40 -2.04
C GLY A 395 15.88 2.79 -0.81
N ASN A 396 15.27 3.61 0.07
CA ASN A 396 14.64 3.08 1.30
C ASN A 396 13.48 2.14 0.99
N ASN A 397 13.52 0.91 1.46
CA ASN A 397 12.40 0.00 1.39
C ASN A 397 11.28 0.38 2.37
N TYR A 398 10.03 0.04 2.05
CA TYR A 398 8.91 0.21 2.95
C TYR A 398 8.55 -1.11 3.65
N ARG A 399 8.59 -1.13 5.00
CA ARG A 399 8.25 -2.30 5.83
C ARG A 399 6.74 -2.35 6.01
N VAL A 400 6.06 -3.22 5.23
CA VAL A 400 4.58 -3.33 5.23
C VAL A 400 4.06 -4.08 6.44
N ILE A 401 4.74 -5.17 6.80
CA ILE A 401 4.44 -5.99 7.98
C ILE A 401 5.76 -6.33 8.66
N ARG A 402 5.93 -5.85 9.89
CA ARG A 402 7.07 -6.21 10.74
C ARG A 402 6.66 -7.27 11.75
N PHE A 403 7.63 -8.00 12.26
CA PHE A 403 7.37 -9.04 13.26
C PHE A 403 6.79 -8.48 14.57
N SER A 404 7.12 -7.24 14.93
CA SER A 404 6.48 -6.54 16.05
C SER A 404 4.98 -6.30 15.82
N ASP A 405 4.54 -5.97 14.58
CA ASP A 405 3.12 -5.89 14.23
C ASP A 405 2.42 -7.25 14.41
N VAL A 406 3.08 -8.35 13.99
CA VAL A 406 2.57 -9.72 14.18
C VAL A 406 2.41 -10.06 15.66
N LEU A 407 3.41 -9.74 16.49
CA LEU A 407 3.32 -9.92 17.95
C LEU A 407 2.15 -9.14 18.56
N LEU A 408 1.95 -7.89 18.16
CA LEU A 408 0.87 -7.05 18.70
C LEU A 408 -0.51 -7.48 18.16
N MET A 409 -0.60 -8.01 16.92
CA MET A 409 -1.80 -8.69 16.43
C MET A 409 -2.10 -9.94 17.26
N GLY A 410 -1.09 -10.73 17.57
CA GLY A 410 -1.21 -11.91 18.45
C GLY A 410 -1.66 -11.52 19.86
N ALA A 411 -1.10 -10.46 20.45
CA ALA A 411 -1.53 -9.95 21.74
C ALA A 411 -3.01 -9.57 21.75
N GLU A 412 -3.51 -8.91 20.71
CA GLU A 412 -4.92 -8.54 20.57
C GLU A 412 -5.83 -9.76 20.40
N LEU A 413 -5.44 -10.72 19.56
CA LEU A 413 -6.23 -11.92 19.29
C LEU A 413 -6.37 -12.82 20.53
N HIS A 414 -5.32 -12.93 21.33
CA HIS A 414 -5.31 -13.74 22.55
C HIS A 414 -5.97 -13.06 23.77
N LEU A 415 -6.22 -11.76 23.74
CA LEU A 415 -6.58 -10.97 24.93
C LEU A 415 -7.72 -11.59 25.76
N ASP A 416 -8.76 -12.09 25.11
CA ASP A 416 -9.93 -12.67 25.79
C ASP A 416 -9.78 -14.17 26.06
N SER A 417 -9.06 -14.90 25.19
CA SER A 417 -8.97 -16.38 25.23
C SER A 417 -7.79 -16.89 26.05
N ASP A 418 -6.65 -16.20 25.98
CA ASP A 418 -5.42 -16.48 26.72
C ASP A 418 -4.69 -15.17 27.11
N PRO A 419 -5.11 -14.50 28.17
CA PRO A 419 -4.47 -13.25 28.61
C PRO A 419 -2.99 -13.41 28.97
N THR A 420 -2.54 -14.62 29.29
CA THR A 420 -1.13 -14.91 29.58
C THR A 420 -0.31 -14.83 28.30
N GLN A 421 -0.79 -15.45 27.22
CA GLN A 421 -0.13 -15.39 25.92
C GLN A 421 -0.18 -13.97 25.33
N SER A 422 -1.33 -13.28 25.48
CA SER A 422 -1.48 -11.87 25.12
C SER A 422 -0.40 -11.00 25.78
N LYS A 423 -0.21 -11.19 27.11
CA LYS A 423 0.82 -10.47 27.85
C LYS A 423 2.23 -10.82 27.37
N ALA A 424 2.51 -12.08 27.12
CA ALA A 424 3.84 -12.52 26.68
C ALA A 424 4.24 -11.86 25.34
N TYR A 425 3.30 -11.74 24.40
CA TYR A 425 3.56 -11.08 23.12
C TYR A 425 3.74 -9.56 23.27
N LEU A 426 2.92 -8.92 24.10
CA LEU A 426 3.03 -7.49 24.40
C LEU A 426 4.37 -7.17 25.08
N ASP A 427 4.74 -7.96 26.10
CA ASP A 427 5.97 -7.76 26.87
C ASP A 427 7.20 -7.93 25.97
N ARG A 428 7.20 -8.89 25.03
CA ARG A 428 8.31 -9.11 24.12
C ARG A 428 8.65 -7.87 23.27
N VAL A 429 7.65 -7.11 22.84
CA VAL A 429 7.85 -5.84 22.11
C VAL A 429 8.44 -4.78 23.04
N ARG A 430 7.92 -4.67 24.25
CA ARG A 430 8.36 -3.68 25.24
C ARG A 430 9.75 -3.98 25.78
N GLU A 431 10.05 -5.24 26.06
CA GLU A 431 11.33 -5.69 26.57
C GLU A 431 12.48 -5.38 25.61
N ARG A 432 12.25 -5.53 24.27
CA ARG A 432 13.25 -5.19 23.24
C ARG A 432 13.82 -3.78 23.43
N VAL A 433 12.98 -2.81 23.82
CA VAL A 433 13.37 -1.40 24.00
C VAL A 433 13.57 -1.03 25.49
N GLY A 434 13.63 -2.02 26.38
CA GLY A 434 13.87 -1.80 27.81
C GLY A 434 12.71 -1.14 28.56
N MET A 435 11.52 -1.10 27.99
CA MET A 435 10.34 -0.52 28.64
C MET A 435 9.71 -1.50 29.63
N PRO A 436 9.19 -1.03 30.78
CA PRO A 436 8.61 -1.90 31.80
C PRO A 436 7.37 -2.64 31.27
N GLU A 437 7.16 -3.85 31.80
CA GLU A 437 5.96 -4.64 31.55
C GLU A 437 4.69 -3.88 31.93
N VAL A 438 3.60 -4.13 31.19
CA VAL A 438 2.27 -3.60 31.48
C VAL A 438 1.21 -4.71 31.47
N ALA A 439 0.06 -4.47 32.06
CA ALA A 439 -1.05 -5.42 31.97
C ALA A 439 -1.52 -5.57 30.51
N ALA A 440 -1.81 -6.80 30.08
CA ALA A 440 -2.47 -7.01 28.81
C ALA A 440 -3.91 -6.51 28.90
N THR A 441 -4.13 -5.33 28.35
CA THR A 441 -5.45 -4.71 28.17
C THR A 441 -5.55 -4.19 26.74
N MET A 442 -6.75 -4.06 26.21
CA MET A 442 -6.93 -3.50 24.87
C MET A 442 -6.32 -2.09 24.75
N GLU A 443 -6.43 -1.29 25.82
CA GLU A 443 -5.83 0.06 25.87
C GLU A 443 -4.30 0.00 25.76
N ASN A 444 -3.63 -0.84 26.56
CA ASN A 444 -2.18 -0.96 26.51
C ASN A 444 -1.69 -1.54 25.18
N ILE A 445 -2.39 -2.51 24.60
CA ILE A 445 -2.06 -3.07 23.28
C ILE A 445 -2.19 -1.98 22.20
N ARG A 446 -3.27 -1.20 22.21
CA ARG A 446 -3.48 -0.09 21.24
C ARG A 446 -2.43 1.01 21.39
N ASN A 447 -2.06 1.35 22.61
CA ASN A 447 -1.00 2.32 22.90
C ASN A 447 0.35 1.80 22.42
N GLU A 448 0.68 0.53 22.70
CA GLU A 448 1.93 -0.05 22.24
C GLU A 448 1.99 -0.12 20.69
N ARG A 449 0.90 -0.49 20.02
CA ARG A 449 0.81 -0.45 18.56
C ARG A 449 1.07 0.95 18.01
N ARG A 450 0.49 2.00 18.64
CA ARG A 450 0.72 3.38 18.21
C ARG A 450 2.19 3.75 18.29
N LEU A 451 2.86 3.46 19.42
CA LEU A 451 4.27 3.84 19.63
C LEU A 451 5.24 3.02 18.78
N GLU A 452 5.01 1.71 18.70
CA GLU A 452 5.85 0.79 17.94
C GLU A 452 5.80 1.05 16.43
N LEU A 453 4.61 1.29 15.90
CA LEU A 453 4.34 1.41 14.46
C LEU A 453 4.09 2.87 14.02
N ALA A 454 4.45 3.84 14.85
CA ALA A 454 4.29 5.26 14.53
C ALA A 454 4.99 5.63 13.23
N MET A 455 4.35 6.43 12.38
CA MET A 455 4.87 6.90 11.10
C MET A 455 5.19 5.77 10.08
N GLU A 456 4.47 4.65 10.17
CA GLU A 456 4.53 3.52 9.23
C GLU A 456 3.20 3.27 8.51
N GLY A 457 2.28 4.24 8.50
CA GLY A 457 0.99 4.15 7.81
C GLY A 457 -0.07 3.27 8.48
N HIS A 458 0.12 2.87 9.75
CA HIS A 458 -0.80 1.97 10.45
C HIS A 458 -1.88 2.68 11.25
N ARG A 459 -1.57 3.84 11.85
CA ARG A 459 -2.41 4.51 12.85
C ARG A 459 -3.83 4.80 12.38
N TYR A 460 -3.99 5.31 11.16
CA TYR A 460 -5.31 5.62 10.62
C TYR A 460 -6.23 4.39 10.57
N TRP A 461 -5.70 3.27 10.08
CA TRP A 461 -6.46 2.02 9.95
C TRP A 461 -6.79 1.40 11.29
N ASP A 462 -5.90 1.50 12.26
CA ASP A 462 -6.16 1.09 13.64
C ASP A 462 -7.31 1.91 14.24
N LEU A 463 -7.30 3.23 14.08
CA LEU A 463 -8.40 4.08 14.53
C LEU A 463 -9.74 3.73 13.87
N GLN A 464 -9.74 3.44 12.55
CA GLN A 464 -10.96 3.04 11.84
C GLN A 464 -11.55 1.73 12.40
N ARG A 465 -10.73 0.72 12.65
CA ARG A 465 -11.19 -0.56 13.16
C ARG A 465 -11.53 -0.54 14.65
N TYR A 466 -11.01 0.42 15.41
CA TYR A 466 -11.39 0.60 16.81
C TYR A 466 -12.77 1.26 16.97
N GLY A 467 -13.26 1.91 15.96
CA GLY A 467 -14.59 2.48 15.87
C GLY A 467 -14.61 3.97 15.56
N GLN A 468 -15.66 4.41 14.87
CA GLN A 468 -15.78 5.77 14.34
C GLN A 468 -15.72 6.86 15.42
N ASN A 469 -16.29 6.60 16.62
CA ASN A 469 -16.23 7.56 17.73
C ASN A 469 -14.81 7.70 18.30
N ILE A 470 -14.01 6.63 18.28
CA ILE A 470 -12.61 6.66 18.71
C ILE A 470 -11.81 7.45 17.67
N ALA A 471 -12.02 7.17 16.37
CA ALA A 471 -11.38 7.91 15.30
C ALA A 471 -11.70 9.42 15.38
N GLU A 472 -12.96 9.79 15.57
CA GLU A 472 -13.37 11.19 15.72
C GLU A 472 -12.68 11.86 16.93
N GLN A 473 -12.62 11.17 18.08
CA GLN A 473 -12.01 11.71 19.29
C GLN A 473 -10.53 12.00 19.13
N HIS A 474 -9.80 11.15 18.41
CA HIS A 474 -8.36 11.30 18.20
C HIS A 474 -8.01 12.24 17.06
N ILE A 475 -8.72 12.16 15.95
CA ILE A 475 -8.38 12.89 14.72
C ILE A 475 -8.90 14.34 14.76
N SER A 476 -10.10 14.58 15.33
CA SER A 476 -10.69 15.92 15.28
C SER A 476 -9.93 16.93 16.14
N ILE A 477 -9.62 18.07 15.54
CA ILE A 477 -9.02 19.22 16.20
C ILE A 477 -10.01 20.40 16.10
N GLN A 478 -10.47 20.92 17.25
CA GLN A 478 -11.32 22.10 17.30
C GLN A 478 -10.55 23.29 17.86
N GLY A 479 -10.58 24.41 17.14
CA GLY A 479 -10.01 25.68 17.61
C GLY A 479 -8.50 25.77 17.40
N ALA A 480 -7.80 26.34 18.34
CA ALA A 480 -6.43 26.80 18.20
C ALA A 480 -5.41 25.70 17.79
N VAL A 481 -4.39 26.13 17.09
CA VAL A 481 -3.15 25.40 16.80
C VAL A 481 -2.66 24.65 18.04
N LYS A 482 -2.42 23.36 17.90
CA LYS A 482 -1.87 22.54 19.00
C LYS A 482 -0.47 23.03 19.41
N PRO A 483 -0.09 22.84 20.67
CA PRO A 483 1.27 23.16 21.13
C PRO A 483 2.34 22.48 20.26
N GLY A 484 3.42 23.19 19.97
CA GLY A 484 4.53 22.68 19.14
C GLY A 484 4.40 22.98 17.64
N TYR A 485 3.37 23.66 17.21
CA TYR A 485 3.24 24.18 15.86
C TYR A 485 4.01 25.50 15.72
N LEU A 486 4.87 25.62 14.73
CA LEU A 486 5.76 26.76 14.48
C LEU A 486 5.58 27.41 13.10
N GLY A 487 4.51 27.14 12.40
CA GLY A 487 4.34 27.62 11.03
C GLY A 487 3.15 28.55 10.83
N ASP A 488 2.90 28.91 9.58
CA ASP A 488 1.81 29.81 9.16
C ASP A 488 0.51 29.02 8.95
N ALA A 489 -0.21 28.72 10.02
CA ALA A 489 -1.58 28.21 9.96
C ALA A 489 -2.35 28.65 11.22
N PRO A 490 -2.78 29.89 11.28
CA PRO A 490 -3.33 30.48 12.50
C PRO A 490 -4.66 29.88 12.95
N ASP A 491 -5.44 29.27 12.06
CA ASP A 491 -6.75 28.68 12.36
C ASP A 491 -6.82 27.26 11.74
N PHE A 492 -6.17 26.28 12.39
CA PHE A 492 -6.15 24.93 11.92
C PHE A 492 -7.24 24.10 12.60
N GLU A 493 -8.23 23.70 11.83
CA GLU A 493 -9.34 22.86 12.28
C GLU A 493 -9.38 21.59 11.43
N ILE A 494 -9.41 20.44 12.10
CA ILE A 494 -9.69 19.13 11.49
C ILE A 494 -11.06 18.68 11.98
N SER A 495 -11.95 18.37 11.06
CA SER A 495 -13.29 17.89 11.38
C SER A 495 -13.50 16.51 10.78
N TYR A 496 -13.23 15.48 11.59
CA TYR A 496 -13.55 14.12 11.21
C TYR A 496 -15.06 13.93 11.19
N ASN A 497 -15.58 13.45 10.06
CA ASN A 497 -17.01 13.25 9.87
C ASN A 497 -17.34 11.74 9.92
N THR A 498 -17.93 11.28 11.02
CA THR A 498 -18.33 9.89 11.22
C THR A 498 -19.32 9.38 10.16
N ALA A 499 -20.10 10.28 9.50
CA ALA A 499 -20.98 9.90 8.40
C ALA A 499 -20.24 9.41 7.15
N LYS A 500 -18.98 9.81 6.98
CA LYS A 500 -18.08 9.32 5.93
C LYS A 500 -17.44 7.97 6.30
N SER A 501 -17.58 7.52 7.53
CA SER A 501 -17.01 6.26 8.05
C SER A 501 -15.49 6.12 7.81
N GLY A 502 -14.74 7.24 7.76
CA GLY A 502 -13.32 7.26 7.45
C GLY A 502 -12.97 6.87 6.00
N LEU A 503 -13.94 6.82 5.11
CA LEU A 503 -13.72 6.46 3.73
C LEU A 503 -13.28 7.66 2.91
N PHE A 504 -12.49 7.38 1.88
CA PHE A 504 -12.18 8.36 0.85
C PHE A 504 -13.29 8.35 -0.23
N PRO A 505 -13.47 9.45 -0.97
CA PRO A 505 -14.48 9.49 -2.03
C PRO A 505 -14.08 8.59 -3.21
N ILE A 506 -15.07 7.96 -3.84
CA ILE A 506 -14.87 7.38 -5.16
C ILE A 506 -14.50 8.51 -6.12
N PRO A 507 -13.42 8.40 -6.91
CA PRO A 507 -13.01 9.46 -7.82
C PRO A 507 -14.13 9.82 -8.80
N GLN A 508 -14.41 11.13 -8.95
CA GLN A 508 -15.52 11.60 -9.79
C GLN A 508 -15.38 11.14 -11.24
N SER A 509 -14.15 11.12 -11.78
CA SER A 509 -13.88 10.62 -13.14
C SER A 509 -14.33 9.18 -13.34
N GLU A 510 -14.15 8.32 -12.33
CA GLU A 510 -14.56 6.92 -12.38
C GLU A 510 -16.09 6.79 -12.36
N ILE A 511 -16.76 7.61 -11.53
CA ILE A 511 -18.22 7.66 -11.51
C ILE A 511 -18.76 8.13 -12.87
N ASP A 512 -18.18 9.18 -13.45
CA ASP A 512 -18.64 9.79 -14.69
C ASP A 512 -18.57 8.81 -15.89
N ILE A 513 -17.55 7.94 -15.93
CA ILE A 513 -17.38 6.95 -17.02
C ILE A 513 -18.09 5.63 -16.74
N SER A 514 -18.58 5.40 -15.53
CA SER A 514 -19.15 4.11 -15.10
C SER A 514 -20.54 3.79 -15.68
N ASN A 515 -21.14 4.65 -16.48
CA ASN A 515 -22.52 4.54 -16.94
C ASN A 515 -23.55 4.33 -15.78
N GLY A 516 -23.29 4.93 -14.62
CA GLY A 516 -24.14 4.85 -13.44
C GLY A 516 -23.97 3.59 -12.59
N GLN A 517 -22.95 2.78 -12.85
CA GLN A 517 -22.65 1.59 -12.05
C GLN A 517 -21.98 1.97 -10.72
N LEU A 518 -21.21 3.07 -10.68
CA LEU A 518 -20.57 3.54 -9.46
C LEU A 518 -21.39 4.65 -8.81
N GLN A 519 -21.51 4.58 -7.49
CA GLN A 519 -22.14 5.58 -6.65
C GLN A 519 -21.13 6.09 -5.63
N GLN A 520 -21.26 7.35 -5.25
CA GLN A 520 -20.38 7.98 -4.28
C GLN A 520 -20.59 7.42 -2.87
N ASN A 521 -19.53 7.38 -2.08
CA ASN A 521 -19.59 7.08 -0.67
C ASN A 521 -20.42 8.10 0.11
N SER A 522 -21.08 7.65 1.17
CA SER A 522 -21.92 8.52 2.01
C SER A 522 -21.12 9.73 2.54
N GLY A 523 -21.72 10.89 2.51
CA GLY A 523 -21.15 12.12 3.02
C GLY A 523 -20.27 12.92 2.01
N TYR A 524 -20.18 12.47 0.74
CA TYR A 524 -19.49 13.15 -0.35
C TYR A 524 -20.43 13.71 -1.41
#